data_22fc4553fefd3f1220cc6082d6e3c5d8
#
_entry.id   22fc4553fefd3f1220cc6082d6e3c5d8
#
_cell.length_a   1.000
_cell.length_b   1.000
_cell.length_c   1.000
_cell.angle_alpha   90.00
_cell.angle_beta   90.00
_cell.angle_gamma   90.00
#
_symmetry.space_group_name_H-M   'P 1'
#
loop_
_entity.id
_entity.type
_entity.pdbx_description
1 polymer ?
#
loop_
_entity_poly.entity_id
_entity_poly.type
_entity_poly.pdbx_seq_one_letter_code
_entity_poly.pdbx_strand_id
1 'polypeptide(L)'
;PLMRMAAQAAAHMAAGMLDDEDLALEDTSIVLLAGAGDNGGDGLFAAAALAQEGANVTAIAVGRSLHEAGFASFVRAGGKVLVLDPAADIPGCASGFSAGEAGERLQTAIAVARKSHLIIDAMTGIGIQGSLRGIPAALASALGLDGEAPDEPALPNRESSGDFPLVLAVD
;
A
#
# COMPACT_ATOMS: atom_id res chain seq x y z
N PRO A 1 12.84 5.92 -17.30
CA PRO A 1 13.45 5.68 -16.01
C PRO A 1 12.95 4.42 -15.35
N LEU A 2 13.82 3.78 -14.58
CA LEU A 2 13.58 2.50 -13.91
C LEU A 2 12.35 2.53 -12.99
N MET A 3 12.13 3.64 -12.29
CA MET A 3 11.00 3.77 -11.37
C MET A 3 9.65 3.66 -12.09
N ARG A 4 9.50 4.27 -13.27
CA ARG A 4 8.27 4.15 -14.05
C ARG A 4 8.04 2.73 -14.55
N MET A 5 9.09 2.03 -14.93
CA MET A 5 8.99 0.63 -15.36
C MET A 5 8.56 -0.27 -14.20
N ALA A 6 9.15 -0.09 -13.02
CA ALA A 6 8.78 -0.83 -11.82
C ALA A 6 7.32 -0.56 -11.43
N ALA A 7 6.90 0.70 -11.47
CA ALA A 7 5.54 1.09 -11.17
C ALA A 7 4.52 0.50 -12.15
N GLN A 8 4.83 0.51 -13.44
CA GLN A 8 3.98 -0.09 -14.47
C GLN A 8 3.85 -1.61 -14.28
N ALA A 9 4.96 -2.28 -13.97
CA ALA A 9 4.94 -3.71 -13.69
C ALA A 9 4.07 -4.02 -12.47
N ALA A 10 4.20 -3.24 -11.39
CA ALA A 10 3.40 -3.42 -10.18
C ALA A 10 1.91 -3.17 -10.45
N ALA A 11 1.56 -2.12 -11.19
CA ALA A 11 0.17 -1.83 -11.57
C ALA A 11 -0.42 -2.96 -12.43
N HIS A 12 0.36 -3.48 -13.36
CA HIS A 12 -0.05 -4.59 -14.23
C HIS A 12 -0.31 -5.87 -13.43
N MET A 13 0.59 -6.19 -12.49
CA MET A 13 0.40 -7.34 -11.59
C MET A 13 -0.84 -7.18 -10.72
N ALA A 14 -1.05 -6.00 -10.14
CA ALA A 14 -2.21 -5.71 -9.32
C ALA A 14 -3.51 -5.88 -10.10
N ALA A 15 -3.58 -5.31 -11.29
CA ALA A 15 -4.75 -5.43 -12.16
C ALA A 15 -5.02 -6.90 -12.56
N GLY A 16 -3.97 -7.65 -12.85
CA GLY A 16 -4.07 -9.08 -13.17
C GLY A 16 -4.57 -9.92 -12.01
N MET A 17 -4.11 -9.64 -10.80
CA MET A 17 -4.57 -10.34 -9.59
C MET A 17 -6.07 -10.12 -9.35
N LEU A 18 -6.55 -8.90 -9.55
CA LEU A 18 -7.96 -8.56 -9.38
C LEU A 18 -8.82 -9.14 -10.51
N ASP A 19 -8.32 -9.12 -11.74
CA ASP A 19 -8.99 -9.73 -12.88
C ASP A 19 -9.15 -11.25 -12.70
N ASP A 20 -8.15 -11.91 -12.13
CA ASP A 20 -8.21 -13.35 -11.81
C ASP A 20 -9.31 -13.67 -10.78
N GLU A 21 -9.74 -12.70 -9.99
CA GLU A 21 -10.86 -12.80 -9.04
C GLU A 21 -12.19 -12.29 -9.64
N ASP A 22 -12.23 -12.06 -10.95
CA ASP A 22 -13.41 -11.54 -11.68
C ASP A 22 -13.88 -10.17 -11.18
N LEU A 23 -12.94 -9.33 -10.71
CA LEU A 23 -13.22 -7.98 -10.21
C LEU A 23 -12.82 -6.93 -11.25
N ALA A 24 -13.78 -6.09 -11.64
CA ALA A 24 -13.50 -4.90 -12.43
C ALA A 24 -12.84 -3.84 -11.54
N LEU A 25 -11.87 -3.10 -12.08
CA LEU A 25 -11.12 -2.10 -11.28
C LEU A 25 -12.03 -1.05 -10.65
N GLU A 26 -13.06 -0.60 -11.34
CA GLU A 26 -14.04 0.37 -10.83
C GLU A 26 -14.83 -0.13 -9.62
N ASP A 27 -14.87 -1.43 -9.38
CA ASP A 27 -15.56 -2.06 -8.25
C ASP A 27 -14.59 -2.47 -7.13
N THR A 28 -13.31 -2.12 -7.25
CA THR A 28 -12.29 -2.52 -6.27
C THR A 28 -11.89 -1.39 -5.34
N SER A 29 -11.56 -1.78 -4.11
CA SER A 29 -10.85 -0.94 -3.17
C SER A 29 -9.45 -1.50 -2.94
N ILE A 30 -8.46 -0.63 -3.08
CA ILE A 30 -7.04 -0.95 -2.98
C ILE A 30 -6.42 -0.08 -1.89
N VAL A 31 -5.60 -0.67 -1.05
CA VAL A 31 -4.82 0.05 -0.05
C VAL A 31 -3.34 -0.09 -0.38
N LEU A 32 -2.65 1.04 -0.49
CA LEU A 32 -1.20 1.10 -0.60
C LEU A 32 -0.61 1.41 0.78
N LEU A 33 0.33 0.60 1.23
CA LEU A 33 1.16 0.92 2.39
C LEU A 33 2.46 1.52 1.88
N ALA A 34 2.61 2.84 2.03
CA ALA A 34 3.69 3.60 1.39
C ALA A 34 4.75 4.03 2.41
N GLY A 35 5.96 3.54 2.24
CA GLY A 35 7.14 4.06 2.93
C GLY A 35 7.65 5.35 2.27
N ALA A 36 8.64 5.98 2.90
CA ALA A 36 9.18 7.28 2.48
C ALA A 36 10.15 7.22 1.29
N GLY A 37 10.72 6.03 1.02
CA GLY A 37 11.78 5.86 0.02
C GLY A 37 11.27 5.59 -1.39
N ASP A 38 12.18 5.13 -2.24
CA ASP A 38 11.89 4.84 -3.66
C ASP A 38 10.88 3.72 -3.84
N ASN A 39 10.88 2.74 -2.95
CA ASN A 39 9.89 1.65 -2.98
C ASN A 39 8.47 2.19 -2.79
N GLY A 40 8.30 3.10 -1.82
CA GLY A 40 7.04 3.83 -1.64
C GLY A 40 6.67 4.66 -2.87
N GLY A 41 7.67 5.26 -3.52
CA GLY A 41 7.50 5.99 -4.79
C GLY A 41 6.95 5.10 -5.90
N ASP A 42 7.54 3.92 -6.09
CA ASP A 42 7.05 2.93 -7.05
C ASP A 42 5.59 2.55 -6.76
N GLY A 43 5.29 2.32 -5.48
CA GLY A 43 3.92 2.02 -5.04
C GLY A 43 2.95 3.15 -5.33
N LEU A 44 3.34 4.41 -5.10
CA LEU A 44 2.50 5.58 -5.37
C LEU A 44 2.21 5.75 -6.86
N PHE A 45 3.20 5.56 -7.73
CA PHE A 45 2.98 5.62 -9.18
C PHE A 45 2.08 4.47 -9.66
N ALA A 46 2.28 3.26 -9.14
CA ALA A 46 1.41 2.12 -9.44
C ALA A 46 -0.04 2.40 -9.00
N ALA A 47 -0.21 2.91 -7.78
CA ALA A 47 -1.52 3.27 -7.23
C ALA A 47 -2.20 4.38 -8.04
N ALA A 48 -1.42 5.36 -8.52
CA ALA A 48 -1.93 6.41 -9.40
C ALA A 48 -2.48 5.83 -10.70
N ALA A 49 -1.76 4.89 -11.31
CA ALA A 49 -2.22 4.23 -12.53
C ALA A 49 -3.54 3.46 -12.31
N LEU A 50 -3.64 2.74 -11.20
CA LEU A 50 -4.86 2.00 -10.83
C LEU A 50 -6.04 2.93 -10.56
N ALA A 51 -5.79 4.05 -9.87
CA ALA A 51 -6.82 5.07 -9.62
C ALA A 51 -7.31 5.71 -10.93
N GLN A 52 -6.42 5.96 -11.87
CA GLN A 52 -6.80 6.48 -13.21
C GLN A 52 -7.69 5.51 -13.97
N GLU A 53 -7.54 4.21 -13.74
CA GLU A 53 -8.39 3.18 -14.35
C GLU A 53 -9.68 2.92 -13.58
N GLY A 54 -9.94 3.68 -12.53
CA GLY A 54 -11.22 3.69 -11.81
C GLY A 54 -11.22 3.00 -10.46
N ALA A 55 -10.11 2.40 -10.02
CA ALA A 55 -10.02 1.77 -8.69
C ALA A 55 -10.12 2.82 -7.58
N ASN A 56 -10.74 2.45 -6.47
CA ASN A 56 -10.78 3.28 -5.28
C ASN A 56 -9.53 2.98 -4.44
N VAL A 57 -8.55 3.88 -4.47
CA VAL A 57 -7.25 3.66 -3.87
C VAL A 57 -7.00 4.62 -2.71
N THR A 58 -6.62 4.05 -1.57
CA THR A 58 -6.17 4.79 -0.38
C THR A 58 -4.72 4.45 -0.11
N ALA A 59 -3.87 5.46 -0.04
CA ALA A 59 -2.48 5.30 0.40
C ALA A 59 -2.38 5.60 1.90
N ILE A 60 -1.76 4.69 2.63
CA ILE A 60 -1.44 4.87 4.04
C ILE A 60 0.04 5.25 4.12
N ALA A 61 0.32 6.47 4.55
CA ALA A 61 1.68 6.94 4.76
C ALA A 61 2.17 6.42 6.11
N VAL A 62 3.09 5.46 6.08
CA VAL A 62 3.58 4.81 7.29
C VAL A 62 4.77 5.52 7.92
N GLY A 63 5.40 6.44 7.21
CA GLY A 63 6.51 7.25 7.68
C GLY A 63 6.14 8.73 7.76
N ARG A 64 7.19 9.57 7.85
CA ARG A 64 7.05 11.03 8.00
C ARG A 64 6.95 11.78 6.69
N SER A 65 7.29 11.14 5.58
CA SER A 65 7.27 11.75 4.26
C SER A 65 6.83 10.74 3.22
N LEU A 66 6.52 11.23 2.03
CA LEU A 66 6.26 10.41 0.86
C LEU A 66 7.14 10.89 -0.30
N HIS A 67 7.42 9.99 -1.23
CA HIS A 67 8.11 10.32 -2.48
C HIS A 67 7.34 11.45 -3.19
N GLU A 68 8.00 12.58 -3.42
CA GLU A 68 7.34 13.82 -3.84
C GLU A 68 6.58 13.67 -5.17
N ALA A 69 7.25 13.17 -6.19
CA ALA A 69 6.64 13.01 -7.51
C ALA A 69 5.55 11.91 -7.50
N GLY A 70 5.77 10.82 -6.77
CA GLY A 70 4.78 9.76 -6.61
C GLY A 70 3.51 10.24 -5.91
N PHE A 71 3.68 11.00 -4.83
CA PHE A 71 2.56 11.62 -4.10
C PHE A 71 1.75 12.56 -4.99
N ALA A 72 2.43 13.46 -5.72
CA ALA A 72 1.75 14.38 -6.63
C ALA A 72 0.95 13.66 -7.71
N SER A 73 1.52 12.63 -8.30
CA SER A 73 0.86 11.79 -9.30
C SER A 73 -0.38 11.09 -8.73
N PHE A 74 -0.25 10.54 -7.54
CA PHE A 74 -1.32 9.81 -6.86
C PHE A 74 -2.51 10.71 -6.50
N VAL A 75 -2.25 11.87 -5.91
CA VAL A 75 -3.29 12.85 -5.56
C VAL A 75 -3.98 13.37 -6.82
N ARG A 76 -3.22 13.63 -7.87
CA ARG A 76 -3.76 14.09 -9.16
C ARG A 76 -4.69 13.07 -9.81
N ALA A 77 -4.43 11.79 -9.58
CA ALA A 77 -5.28 10.68 -10.03
C ALA A 77 -6.55 10.48 -9.18
N GLY A 78 -6.73 11.27 -8.14
CA GLY A 78 -7.89 11.18 -7.23
C GLY A 78 -7.69 10.24 -6.04
N GLY A 79 -6.46 9.82 -5.77
CA GLY A 79 -6.15 8.97 -4.64
C GLY A 79 -6.29 9.71 -3.30
N LYS A 80 -6.60 8.96 -2.26
CA LYS A 80 -6.75 9.45 -0.88
C LYS A 80 -5.53 9.06 -0.06
N VAL A 81 -5.10 9.94 0.85
CA VAL A 81 -3.94 9.70 1.71
C VAL A 81 -4.36 9.74 3.17
N LEU A 82 -3.98 8.73 3.93
CA LEU A 82 -4.13 8.66 5.38
C LEU A 82 -2.74 8.67 6.03
N VAL A 83 -2.48 9.70 6.83
CA VAL A 83 -1.23 9.87 7.55
C VAL A 83 -1.35 9.29 8.95
N LEU A 84 -0.35 8.53 9.40
CA LEU A 84 -0.36 7.86 10.69
C LEU A 84 0.60 8.48 11.72
N ASP A 85 1.68 9.10 11.25
CA ASP A 85 2.69 9.69 12.13
C ASP A 85 2.36 11.16 12.40
N PRO A 86 2.18 11.57 13.67
CA PRO A 86 1.93 12.98 13.99
C PRO A 86 3.07 13.92 13.62
N ALA A 87 4.28 13.39 13.43
CA ALA A 87 5.44 14.16 12.97
C ALA A 87 5.56 14.22 11.44
N ALA A 88 4.55 13.75 10.71
CA ALA A 88 4.58 13.74 9.25
C ALA A 88 4.64 15.17 8.68
N ASP A 89 5.43 15.31 7.62
CA ASP A 89 5.52 16.51 6.81
C ASP A 89 5.14 16.16 5.37
N ILE A 90 3.84 16.07 5.14
CA ILE A 90 3.28 15.72 3.84
C ILE A 90 2.31 16.83 3.44
N PRO A 91 2.53 17.51 2.30
CA PRO A 91 1.72 18.64 1.89
C PRO A 91 0.22 18.34 1.86
N GLY A 92 -0.58 19.20 2.47
CA GLY A 92 -2.04 19.06 2.50
C GLY A 92 -2.57 17.99 3.45
N CYS A 93 -1.70 17.32 4.20
CA CYS A 93 -2.09 16.29 5.16
C CYS A 93 -1.96 16.79 6.61
N ALA A 94 -2.77 16.21 7.49
CA ALA A 94 -2.76 16.55 8.91
C ALA A 94 -1.41 16.17 9.57
N SER A 95 -0.99 16.96 10.54
CA SER A 95 0.19 16.70 11.37
C SER A 95 -0.01 17.26 12.76
N GLY A 96 0.86 16.91 13.69
CA GLY A 96 0.80 17.43 15.06
C GLY A 96 -0.39 16.96 15.88
N PHE A 97 -1.10 15.95 15.46
CA PHE A 97 -2.22 15.40 16.20
C PHE A 97 -1.73 14.65 17.46
N SER A 98 -2.63 14.48 18.43
CA SER A 98 -2.32 13.84 19.70
C SER A 98 -1.99 12.35 19.57
N ALA A 99 -1.38 11.78 20.60
CA ALA A 99 -1.13 10.33 20.67
C ALA A 99 -2.45 9.52 20.61
N GLY A 100 -3.52 10.01 21.20
CA GLY A 100 -4.85 9.39 21.12
C GLY A 100 -5.38 9.36 19.69
N GLU A 101 -5.27 10.47 18.97
CA GLU A 101 -5.65 10.54 17.56
C GLU A 101 -4.75 9.66 16.69
N ALA A 102 -3.44 9.59 16.99
CA ALA A 102 -2.53 8.70 16.29
C ALA A 102 -2.96 7.23 16.42
N GLY A 103 -3.36 6.81 17.62
CA GLY A 103 -3.91 5.48 17.85
C GLY A 103 -5.19 5.21 17.07
N GLU A 104 -6.10 6.17 17.02
CA GLU A 104 -7.35 6.07 16.24
C GLU A 104 -7.07 5.98 14.75
N ARG A 105 -6.12 6.77 14.24
CA ARG A 105 -5.71 6.73 12.83
C ARG A 105 -5.12 5.37 12.46
N LEU A 106 -4.30 4.79 13.34
CA LEU A 106 -3.75 3.45 13.12
C LEU A 106 -4.86 2.40 13.05
N GLN A 107 -5.83 2.45 13.96
CA GLN A 107 -6.96 1.52 13.94
C GLN A 107 -7.82 1.69 12.67
N THR A 108 -8.04 2.93 12.24
CA THR A 108 -8.73 3.23 10.98
C THR A 108 -7.98 2.64 9.78
N ALA A 109 -6.66 2.81 9.72
CA ALA A 109 -5.83 2.26 8.65
C ALA A 109 -5.93 0.73 8.60
N ILE A 110 -5.85 0.07 9.75
CA ILE A 110 -5.99 -1.40 9.84
C ILE A 110 -7.36 -1.83 9.33
N ALA A 111 -8.42 -1.15 9.76
CA ALA A 111 -9.78 -1.49 9.34
C ALA A 111 -9.99 -1.30 7.83
N VAL A 112 -9.50 -0.19 7.27
CA VAL A 112 -9.59 0.10 5.83
C VAL A 112 -8.82 -0.95 5.02
N ALA A 113 -7.61 -1.31 5.46
CA ALA A 113 -6.80 -2.32 4.80
C ALA A 113 -7.46 -3.70 4.82
N ARG A 114 -8.01 -4.10 5.96
CA ARG A 114 -8.70 -5.41 6.10
C ARG A 114 -9.93 -5.53 5.21
N LYS A 115 -10.61 -4.42 4.93
CA LYS A 115 -11.81 -4.39 4.08
C LYS A 115 -11.49 -4.25 2.59
N SER A 116 -10.24 -4.00 2.25
CA SER A 116 -9.84 -3.82 0.85
C SER A 116 -9.81 -5.15 0.09
N HIS A 117 -9.84 -5.07 -1.23
CA HIS A 117 -9.64 -6.25 -2.08
C HIS A 117 -8.15 -6.56 -2.28
N LEU A 118 -7.31 -5.54 -2.25
CA LEU A 118 -5.86 -5.68 -2.45
C LEU A 118 -5.09 -4.72 -1.55
N ILE A 119 -4.04 -5.24 -0.93
CA ILE A 119 -3.01 -4.45 -0.25
C ILE A 119 -1.75 -4.48 -1.10
N ILE A 120 -1.24 -3.32 -1.46
CA ILE A 120 0.08 -3.16 -2.06
C ILE A 120 1.05 -2.77 -0.95
N ASP A 121 1.99 -3.65 -0.64
CA ASP A 121 2.99 -3.41 0.39
C ASP A 121 4.24 -2.81 -0.23
N ALA A 122 4.43 -1.50 -0.03
CA ALA A 122 5.59 -0.73 -0.48
C ALA A 122 6.27 -0.03 0.71
N MET A 123 6.29 -0.68 1.88
CA MET A 123 6.86 -0.11 3.10
C MET A 123 8.37 -0.18 3.13
N THR A 124 8.98 -1.24 2.56
CA THR A 124 10.43 -1.43 2.56
C THR A 124 10.91 -1.91 1.20
N GLY A 125 12.19 -1.63 0.88
CA GLY A 125 12.83 -2.10 -0.33
C GLY A 125 13.78 -3.26 -0.08
N ILE A 126 14.31 -3.81 -1.19
CA ILE A 126 15.33 -4.85 -1.16
C ILE A 126 16.57 -4.37 -0.39
N GLY A 127 17.10 -5.23 0.46
CA GLY A 127 18.36 -4.99 1.16
C GLY A 127 18.23 -4.31 2.51
N ILE A 128 17.04 -4.00 2.96
CA ILE A 128 16.86 -3.56 4.35
C ILE A 128 16.99 -4.78 5.25
N GLN A 129 18.12 -4.83 5.93
CA GLN A 129 18.39 -5.85 6.93
C GLN A 129 17.79 -5.40 8.26
N GLY A 130 16.86 -6.17 8.79
CA GLY A 130 16.30 -5.92 10.11
C GLY A 130 14.77 -5.86 10.11
N SER A 131 14.22 -5.97 11.32
CA SER A 131 12.77 -5.92 11.52
C SER A 131 12.23 -4.49 11.33
N LEU A 132 11.04 -4.39 10.79
CA LEU A 132 10.27 -3.14 10.80
C LEU A 132 10.08 -2.67 12.25
N ARG A 133 10.02 -1.36 12.44
CA ARG A 133 9.81 -0.74 13.74
C ARG A 133 8.65 0.25 13.70
N GLY A 134 8.07 0.51 14.87
CA GLY A 134 7.04 1.53 15.04
C GLY A 134 5.77 1.24 14.22
N ILE A 135 5.26 2.25 13.54
CA ILE A 135 4.02 2.18 12.77
C ILE A 135 4.05 1.09 11.68
N PRO A 136 5.11 0.99 10.85
CA PRO A 136 5.17 -0.09 9.86
C PRO A 136 5.11 -1.48 10.49
N ALA A 137 5.77 -1.70 11.62
CA ALA A 137 5.73 -2.98 12.33
C ALA A 137 4.34 -3.30 12.87
N ALA A 138 3.66 -2.29 13.43
CA ALA A 138 2.30 -2.45 13.95
C ALA A 138 1.31 -2.82 12.83
N LEU A 139 1.43 -2.17 11.67
CA LEU A 139 0.61 -2.50 10.49
C LEU A 139 0.91 -3.90 9.97
N ALA A 140 2.18 -4.24 9.80
CA ALA A 140 2.59 -5.54 9.31
C ALA A 140 2.06 -6.66 10.21
N SER A 141 2.19 -6.51 11.52
CA SER A 141 1.67 -7.48 12.49
C SER A 141 0.15 -7.61 12.42
N ALA A 142 -0.57 -6.48 12.44
CA ALA A 142 -2.03 -6.47 12.42
C ALA A 142 -2.62 -7.04 11.13
N LEU A 143 -1.91 -6.90 10.01
CA LEU A 143 -2.36 -7.35 8.69
C LEU A 143 -1.78 -8.71 8.27
N GLY A 144 -0.95 -9.33 9.13
CA GLY A 144 -0.34 -10.62 8.83
C GLY A 144 0.75 -10.57 7.75
N LEU A 145 1.44 -9.44 7.61
CA LEU A 145 2.47 -9.22 6.59
C LEU A 145 3.89 -9.53 7.09
N ASP A 146 4.04 -9.83 8.38
CA ASP A 146 5.31 -10.08 9.03
C ASP A 146 5.68 -11.58 9.13
N GLY A 147 4.90 -12.42 8.49
CA GLY A 147 5.16 -13.85 8.41
C GLY A 147 6.37 -14.17 7.53
N GLU A 148 7.12 -15.23 7.88
CA GLU A 148 8.16 -15.74 7.00
C GLU A 148 7.54 -16.24 5.70
N ALA A 149 8.21 -15.95 4.58
CA ALA A 149 7.81 -16.55 3.32
C ALA A 149 7.89 -18.08 3.45
N PRO A 150 6.89 -18.83 2.97
CA PRO A 150 6.95 -20.29 3.01
C PRO A 150 8.19 -20.77 2.27
N ASP A 151 8.92 -21.72 2.87
CA ASP A 151 10.16 -22.29 2.32
C ASP A 151 9.94 -23.00 0.96
N GLU A 152 8.71 -23.32 0.64
CA GLU A 152 8.34 -23.84 -0.68
C GLU A 152 7.35 -22.90 -1.35
N PRO A 153 7.58 -22.55 -2.63
CA PRO A 153 6.58 -21.83 -3.39
C PRO A 153 5.33 -22.70 -3.46
N ALA A 154 4.30 -22.30 -2.72
CA ALA A 154 3.00 -22.91 -2.90
C ALA A 154 2.62 -22.75 -4.38
N LEU A 155 2.37 -23.86 -5.05
CA LEU A 155 1.77 -23.81 -6.38
C LEU A 155 0.52 -22.95 -6.29
N PRO A 156 0.36 -21.96 -7.19
CA PRO A 156 -0.83 -21.14 -7.14
C PRO A 156 -2.05 -22.03 -7.26
N ASN A 157 -2.75 -22.18 -6.16
CA ASN A 157 -4.05 -22.81 -6.17
C ASN A 157 -4.94 -21.85 -6.95
N ARG A 158 -5.30 -22.21 -8.16
CA ARG A 158 -6.11 -21.40 -9.06
C ARG A 158 -7.59 -21.33 -8.66
N GLU A 159 -7.93 -21.91 -7.53
CA GLU A 159 -9.24 -21.69 -6.97
C GLU A 159 -9.25 -20.30 -6.33
N SER A 160 -10.07 -19.40 -6.88
CA SER A 160 -10.33 -18.13 -6.23
C SER A 160 -10.84 -18.43 -4.84
N SER A 161 -10.01 -18.19 -3.83
CA SER A 161 -10.37 -18.53 -2.46
C SER A 161 -11.45 -17.60 -1.90
N GLY A 162 -11.72 -16.47 -2.57
CA GLY A 162 -12.57 -15.41 -2.03
C GLY A 162 -11.99 -14.76 -0.79
N ASP A 163 -10.75 -15.08 -0.45
CA ASP A 163 -10.07 -14.53 0.73
C ASP A 163 -9.42 -13.20 0.38
N PHE A 164 -10.03 -12.14 0.85
CA PHE A 164 -9.51 -10.78 0.73
C PHE A 164 -9.02 -10.29 2.09
N PRO A 165 -8.05 -9.37 2.10
CA PRO A 165 -7.37 -8.78 0.94
C PRO A 165 -6.30 -9.70 0.35
N LEU A 166 -6.11 -9.61 -0.98
CA LEU A 166 -4.91 -10.09 -1.64
C LEU A 166 -3.74 -9.17 -1.26
N VAL A 167 -2.51 -9.66 -1.34
CA VAL A 167 -1.31 -8.87 -1.01
C VAL A 167 -0.30 -8.95 -2.15
N LEU A 168 0.15 -7.78 -2.59
CA LEU A 168 1.25 -7.62 -3.54
C LEU A 168 2.38 -6.84 -2.88
N ALA A 169 3.54 -7.46 -2.74
CA ALA A 169 4.75 -6.78 -2.26
C ALA A 169 5.47 -6.12 -3.44
N VAL A 170 5.87 -4.87 -3.24
CA VAL A 170 6.65 -4.10 -4.20
C VAL A 170 8.06 -3.94 -3.65
N ASP A 171 9.02 -4.49 -4.36
CA ASP A 171 10.44 -4.40 -4.04
C ASP A 171 11.19 -3.52 -5.03
#